data_df6e5bad3384e627d5aa36cb1a1cc02d
#
_entry.id   df6e5bad3384e627d5aa36cb1a1cc02d
#
_cell.length_a   1.000
_cell.length_b   1.000
_cell.length_c   1.000
_cell.angle_alpha   90.00
_cell.angle_beta   90.00
_cell.angle_gamma   90.00
#
_symmetry.space_group_name_H-M   'P 1'
#
loop_
_entity.id
_entity.type
_entity.pdbx_description
1 polymer ?
#
loop_
_entity_poly.entity_id
_entity_poly.type
_entity_poly.pdbx_seq_one_letter_code
_entity_poly.pdbx_strand_id
1 'polypeptide(L)'
;MALIIPVRGYEPQIGKDCFLAPNATLVGDTVIGDGCSIWFNAVLRGDVNSIRVGNRVNIQDGSVLHTLYQKSTIEIGDDVSIGHNVTIHGAKIHDYALIGMGAVVMDDAEVGEGAIVAFSPYIINH
;
A
#
# COMPACT_ATOMS: atom_id res chain seq x y z
N MET A 1 -13.61 -0.99 -13.62
CA MET A 1 -13.86 -0.32 -12.34
C MET A 1 -13.21 -1.12 -11.23
N ALA A 2 -12.50 -0.45 -10.34
CA ALA A 2 -11.83 -1.12 -9.22
C ALA A 2 -12.84 -1.88 -8.35
N LEU A 3 -12.36 -2.93 -7.69
CA LEU A 3 -13.18 -3.70 -6.75
C LEU A 3 -13.10 -3.06 -5.37
N ILE A 4 -14.23 -2.62 -4.85
CA ILE A 4 -14.35 -1.98 -3.54
C ILE A 4 -15.21 -2.91 -2.67
N ILE A 5 -14.59 -3.59 -1.71
CA ILE A 5 -15.24 -4.69 -1.00
C ILE A 5 -15.33 -4.37 0.50
N PRO A 6 -16.54 -4.18 1.03
CA PRO A 6 -16.70 -3.98 2.48
C PRO A 6 -16.50 -5.27 3.24
N VAL A 7 -15.90 -5.18 4.43
CA VAL A 7 -15.70 -6.31 5.33
C VAL A 7 -15.87 -5.84 6.77
N ARG A 8 -16.57 -6.62 7.58
CA ARG A 8 -16.78 -6.38 9.01
C ARG A 8 -17.37 -5.00 9.31
N GLY A 9 -18.21 -4.48 8.43
CA GLY A 9 -18.81 -3.17 8.61
C GLY A 9 -17.94 -1.99 8.16
N TYR A 10 -16.76 -2.26 7.64
CA TYR A 10 -15.87 -1.24 7.08
C TYR A 10 -15.93 -1.27 5.57
N GLU A 11 -16.05 -0.11 4.98
CA GLU A 11 -15.99 0.06 3.53
C GLU A 11 -14.81 0.94 3.18
N PRO A 12 -14.02 0.58 2.17
CA PRO A 12 -12.89 1.42 1.77
C PRO A 12 -13.33 2.85 1.44
N GLN A 13 -12.54 3.82 1.93
CA GLN A 13 -12.78 5.23 1.70
C GLN A 13 -11.66 5.79 0.83
N ILE A 14 -12.05 6.50 -0.22
CA ILE A 14 -11.13 6.98 -1.24
C ILE A 14 -11.26 8.49 -1.34
N GLY A 15 -10.14 9.19 -1.24
CA GLY A 15 -10.10 10.63 -1.35
C GLY A 15 -10.39 11.15 -2.76
N LYS A 16 -10.18 12.43 -2.96
CA LYS A 16 -10.47 13.10 -4.23
C LYS A 16 -9.33 12.89 -5.23
N ASP A 17 -9.69 12.94 -6.51
CA ASP A 17 -8.73 12.96 -7.61
C ASP A 17 -7.79 11.76 -7.62
N CYS A 18 -8.29 10.60 -7.22
CA CYS A 18 -7.53 9.36 -7.23
C CYS A 18 -7.73 8.61 -8.54
N PHE A 19 -6.66 7.95 -8.99
CA PHE A 19 -6.77 6.98 -10.07
C PHE A 19 -6.79 5.57 -9.48
N LEU A 20 -7.83 4.82 -9.77
CA LEU A 20 -7.91 3.41 -9.39
C LEU A 20 -8.02 2.58 -10.67
N ALA A 21 -7.02 1.76 -10.92
CA ALA A 21 -7.06 0.88 -12.09
C ALA A 21 -8.27 -0.07 -12.01
N PRO A 22 -8.82 -0.48 -13.16
CA PRO A 22 -10.06 -1.29 -13.17
C PRO A 22 -10.00 -2.58 -12.35
N ASN A 23 -8.83 -3.17 -12.18
CA ASN A 23 -8.69 -4.39 -11.40
C ASN A 23 -7.90 -4.20 -10.11
N ALA A 24 -7.72 -2.96 -9.66
CA ALA A 24 -7.26 -2.71 -8.30
C ALA A 24 -8.33 -3.16 -7.31
N THR A 25 -7.92 -3.70 -6.16
CA THR A 25 -8.86 -4.22 -5.16
C THR A 25 -8.59 -3.59 -3.82
N LEU A 26 -9.60 -2.92 -3.26
CA LEU A 26 -9.54 -2.32 -1.93
C LEU A 26 -10.57 -3.01 -1.04
N VAL A 27 -10.15 -3.49 0.11
CA VAL A 27 -10.97 -4.32 0.98
C VAL A 27 -11.02 -3.74 2.39
N GLY A 28 -12.19 -3.67 2.95
CA GLY A 28 -12.43 -3.43 4.37
C GLY A 28 -11.97 -2.07 4.87
N ASP A 29 -11.26 -2.06 5.99
CA ASP A 29 -10.86 -0.84 6.69
C ASP A 29 -9.62 -0.21 6.05
N THR A 30 -9.81 0.28 4.84
CA THR A 30 -8.78 0.93 4.04
C THR A 30 -9.21 2.36 3.74
N VAL A 31 -8.38 3.32 4.13
CA VAL A 31 -8.63 4.74 3.84
C VAL A 31 -7.43 5.29 3.09
N ILE A 32 -7.68 5.84 1.91
CA ILE A 32 -6.64 6.52 1.13
C ILE A 32 -6.98 8.00 0.97
N GLY A 33 -5.95 8.81 0.98
CA GLY A 33 -6.09 10.26 0.86
C GLY A 33 -6.32 10.73 -0.56
N ASP A 34 -6.05 12.01 -0.79
CA ASP A 34 -6.29 12.64 -2.09
C ASP A 34 -5.13 12.44 -3.05
N GLY A 35 -5.42 12.42 -4.33
CA GLY A 35 -4.40 12.39 -5.38
C GLY A 35 -3.60 11.10 -5.48
N CYS A 36 -4.12 10.01 -4.93
CA CYS A 36 -3.43 8.71 -4.97
C CYS A 36 -3.65 8.00 -6.29
N SER A 37 -2.70 7.14 -6.65
CA SER A 37 -2.86 6.27 -7.81
C SER A 37 -2.57 4.82 -7.41
N ILE A 38 -3.56 3.97 -7.65
CA ILE A 38 -3.51 2.55 -7.31
C ILE A 38 -3.60 1.78 -8.62
N TRP A 39 -2.55 1.08 -8.98
CA TRP A 39 -2.38 0.54 -10.32
C TRP A 39 -2.93 -0.87 -10.47
N PHE A 40 -2.74 -1.45 -11.65
CA PHE A 40 -3.35 -2.73 -12.01
C PHE A 40 -2.92 -3.86 -11.08
N ASN A 41 -3.86 -4.68 -10.65
CA ASN A 41 -3.64 -5.84 -9.79
C ASN A 41 -3.09 -5.51 -8.40
N ALA A 42 -3.07 -4.25 -8.00
CA ALA A 42 -2.71 -3.90 -6.64
C ALA A 42 -3.85 -4.27 -5.69
N VAL A 43 -3.50 -4.74 -4.50
CA VAL A 43 -4.48 -5.18 -3.50
C VAL A 43 -4.17 -4.52 -2.16
N LEU A 44 -5.14 -3.77 -1.64
CA LEU A 44 -5.08 -3.20 -0.30
C LEU A 44 -6.12 -3.92 0.54
N ARG A 45 -5.69 -4.84 1.39
CA ARG A 45 -6.59 -5.74 2.10
C ARG A 45 -6.63 -5.41 3.58
N GLY A 46 -7.52 -4.49 3.94
CA GLY A 46 -7.78 -4.09 5.32
C GLY A 46 -8.90 -4.91 5.94
N ASP A 47 -8.88 -6.21 5.75
CA ASP A 47 -9.94 -7.10 6.19
C ASP A 47 -9.84 -7.49 7.67
N VAL A 48 -8.64 -7.51 8.24
CA VAL A 48 -8.43 -7.88 9.63
C VAL A 48 -7.86 -6.74 10.50
N ASN A 49 -7.33 -5.69 9.88
CA ASN A 49 -6.88 -4.50 10.59
C ASN A 49 -6.79 -3.33 9.61
N SER A 50 -6.46 -2.15 10.10
CA SER A 50 -6.59 -0.92 9.32
C SER A 50 -5.38 -0.65 8.40
N ILE A 51 -5.69 -0.09 7.23
CA ILE A 51 -4.71 0.47 6.30
C ILE A 51 -5.03 1.95 6.13
N ARG A 52 -4.06 2.80 6.40
CA ARG A 52 -4.19 4.24 6.24
C ARG A 52 -3.11 4.74 5.29
N VAL A 53 -3.52 5.36 4.22
CA VAL A 53 -2.65 5.88 3.17
C VAL A 53 -2.85 7.38 3.07
N GLY A 54 -1.77 8.13 3.08
CA GLY A 54 -1.82 9.58 2.98
C GLY A 54 -2.16 10.09 1.58
N ASN A 55 -1.76 11.32 1.30
CA ASN A 55 -2.07 11.97 0.03
C ASN A 55 -0.96 11.76 -1.00
N ARG A 56 -1.32 11.73 -2.27
CA ARG A 56 -0.38 11.65 -3.40
C ARG A 56 0.55 10.44 -3.31
N VAL A 57 -0.01 9.33 -2.87
CA VAL A 57 0.71 8.05 -2.78
C VAL A 57 0.49 7.27 -4.07
N ASN A 58 1.57 6.67 -4.57
CA ASN A 58 1.54 5.88 -5.77
C ASN A 58 1.82 4.43 -5.41
N ILE A 59 0.86 3.55 -5.65
CA ILE A 59 0.99 2.12 -5.40
C ILE A 59 0.92 1.39 -6.73
N GLN A 60 2.05 0.86 -7.16
CA GLN A 60 2.21 0.34 -8.50
C GLN A 60 1.67 -1.08 -8.67
N ASP A 61 1.72 -1.56 -9.89
CA ASP A 61 1.10 -2.80 -10.32
C ASP A 61 1.52 -4.00 -9.47
N GLY A 62 0.55 -4.81 -9.09
CA GLY A 62 0.78 -6.08 -8.42
C GLY A 62 1.19 -6.02 -6.95
N SER A 63 1.27 -4.81 -6.37
CA SER A 63 1.65 -4.68 -4.96
C SER A 63 0.52 -5.11 -4.04
N VAL A 64 0.89 -5.68 -2.89
CA VAL A 64 -0.06 -6.19 -1.90
C VAL A 64 0.22 -5.56 -0.55
N LEU A 65 -0.80 -4.94 0.03
CA LEU A 65 -0.76 -4.36 1.37
C LEU A 65 -1.73 -5.14 2.26
N HIS A 66 -1.22 -5.72 3.34
CA HIS A 66 -2.02 -6.50 4.27
C HIS A 66 -1.58 -6.27 5.71
N THR A 67 -2.44 -6.60 6.64
CA THR A 67 -2.21 -6.38 8.08
C THR A 67 -2.34 -7.68 8.83
N LEU A 68 -1.94 -7.66 10.10
CA LEU A 68 -2.06 -8.82 10.96
C LEU A 68 -3.14 -8.58 12.01
N TYR A 69 -4.02 -9.53 12.19
CA TYR A 69 -5.16 -9.43 13.09
C TYR A 69 -4.70 -9.08 14.51
N GLN A 70 -5.25 -8.00 15.05
CA GLN A 70 -4.98 -7.48 16.40
C GLN A 70 -3.49 -7.19 16.70
N LYS A 71 -2.63 -7.16 15.69
CA LYS A 71 -1.19 -6.95 15.92
C LYS A 71 -0.59 -5.81 15.12
N SER A 72 -0.88 -5.70 13.86
CA SER A 72 -0.24 -4.67 13.06
C SER A 72 -1.19 -4.00 12.10
N THR A 73 -0.95 -2.72 11.87
CA THR A 73 -1.66 -1.89 10.90
C THR A 73 -0.67 -1.41 9.85
N ILE A 74 -1.18 -0.84 8.77
CA ILE A 74 -0.34 -0.14 7.81
C ILE A 74 -0.65 1.35 7.90
N GLU A 75 0.41 2.15 8.04
CA GLU A 75 0.31 3.60 8.00
C GLU A 75 1.33 4.11 6.99
N ILE A 76 0.85 4.76 5.96
CA ILE A 76 1.68 5.31 4.89
C ILE A 76 1.45 6.81 4.84
N GLY A 77 2.53 7.58 4.90
CA GLY A 77 2.46 9.03 4.85
C GLY A 77 2.14 9.59 3.46
N ASP A 78 2.47 10.86 3.27
CA ASP A 78 2.22 11.54 2.02
C ASP A 78 3.37 11.40 1.04
N ASP A 79 3.08 11.47 -0.25
CA ASP A 79 4.08 11.50 -1.31
C ASP A 79 5.00 10.28 -1.32
N VAL A 80 4.48 9.14 -0.91
CA VAL A 80 5.21 7.87 -0.90
C VAL A 80 5.01 7.17 -2.24
N SER A 81 6.08 6.60 -2.78
CA SER A 81 6.01 5.78 -3.98
C SER A 81 6.32 4.34 -3.64
N ILE A 82 5.41 3.45 -3.99
CA ILE A 82 5.55 2.01 -3.80
C ILE A 82 5.64 1.37 -5.18
N GLY A 83 6.76 0.73 -5.45
CA GLY A 83 7.04 0.13 -6.76
C GLY A 83 6.18 -1.08 -7.06
N HIS A 84 6.47 -1.72 -8.20
CA HIS A 84 5.71 -2.90 -8.64
C HIS A 84 6.00 -4.12 -7.75
N ASN A 85 5.00 -4.95 -7.54
CA ASN A 85 5.14 -6.23 -6.85
C ASN A 85 5.79 -6.12 -5.47
N VAL A 86 5.46 -5.07 -4.74
CA VAL A 86 5.92 -4.86 -3.37
C VAL A 86 4.94 -5.53 -2.42
N THR A 87 5.46 -6.14 -1.37
CA THR A 87 4.64 -6.67 -0.29
C THR A 87 4.87 -5.83 0.96
N ILE A 88 3.80 -5.22 1.46
CA ILE A 88 3.84 -4.49 2.73
C ILE A 88 2.88 -5.17 3.68
N HIS A 89 3.41 -5.62 4.80
CA HIS A 89 2.62 -6.33 5.80
C HIS A 89 2.83 -5.68 7.17
N GLY A 90 1.85 -4.89 7.61
CA GLY A 90 1.83 -4.30 8.93
C GLY A 90 3.00 -3.38 9.27
N ALA A 91 3.26 -2.37 8.45
CA ALA A 91 4.42 -1.50 8.61
C ALA A 91 4.02 -0.03 8.59
N LYS A 92 4.95 0.83 9.02
CA LYS A 92 4.81 2.29 8.93
C LYS A 92 5.81 2.82 7.93
N ILE A 93 5.32 3.63 7.00
CA ILE A 93 6.15 4.25 5.97
C ILE A 93 5.91 5.75 6.01
N HIS A 94 6.96 6.50 6.30
CA HIS A 94 6.86 7.94 6.46
C HIS A 94 6.90 8.68 5.13
N ASP A 95 6.66 9.99 5.17
CA ASP A 95 6.53 10.82 3.99
C ASP A 95 7.74 10.73 3.06
N TYR A 96 7.49 10.84 1.76
CA TYR A 96 8.51 10.88 0.72
C TYR A 96 9.37 9.63 0.57
N ALA A 97 9.02 8.54 1.24
CA ALA A 97 9.78 7.30 1.09
C ALA A 97 9.54 6.67 -0.28
N LEU A 98 10.55 5.96 -0.76
CA LEU A 98 10.46 5.19 -2.00
C LEU A 98 10.71 3.72 -1.69
N ILE A 99 9.73 2.90 -1.99
CA ILE A 99 9.83 1.44 -1.82
C ILE A 99 10.08 0.84 -3.19
N GLY A 100 11.26 0.28 -3.39
CA GLY A 100 11.65 -0.28 -4.68
C GLY A 100 10.87 -1.52 -5.07
N MET A 101 10.77 -1.78 -6.36
CA MET A 101 9.98 -2.89 -6.88
C MET A 101 10.45 -4.23 -6.29
N GLY A 102 9.50 -5.09 -5.98
CA GLY A 102 9.76 -6.41 -5.43
C GLY A 102 10.20 -6.43 -3.96
N ALA A 103 10.31 -5.27 -3.30
CA ALA A 103 10.71 -5.22 -1.90
C ALA A 103 9.64 -5.84 -1.00
N VAL A 104 10.07 -6.33 0.15
CA VAL A 104 9.18 -6.88 1.18
C VAL A 104 9.41 -6.10 2.46
N VAL A 105 8.36 -5.45 2.97
CA VAL A 105 8.39 -4.68 4.21
C VAL A 105 7.46 -5.39 5.19
N MET A 106 8.04 -5.99 6.22
CA MET A 106 7.30 -6.87 7.12
C MET A 106 6.81 -6.14 8.36
N ASP A 107 6.05 -6.86 9.18
CA ASP A 107 5.39 -6.35 10.35
C ASP A 107 6.33 -5.59 11.29
N ASP A 108 5.82 -4.48 11.79
CA ASP A 108 6.50 -3.59 12.72
C ASP A 108 7.75 -2.89 12.16
N ALA A 109 8.01 -3.05 10.86
CA ALA A 109 9.06 -2.27 10.23
C ALA A 109 8.64 -0.80 10.15
N GLU A 110 9.64 0.07 10.18
CA GLU A 110 9.40 1.50 10.03
C GLU A 110 10.40 2.05 9.01
N VAL A 111 9.87 2.67 7.97
CA VAL A 111 10.67 3.29 6.92
C VAL A 111 10.65 4.79 7.14
N GLY A 112 11.80 5.38 7.38
CA GLY A 112 11.91 6.80 7.72
C GLY A 112 11.57 7.73 6.56
N GLU A 113 11.35 9.00 6.89
CA GLU A 113 11.02 10.02 5.91
C GLU A 113 12.12 10.12 4.86
N GLY A 114 11.74 10.13 3.60
CA GLY A 114 12.66 10.24 2.47
C GLY A 114 13.57 9.03 2.26
N ALA A 115 13.39 7.96 3.03
CA ALA A 115 14.23 6.77 2.87
C ALA A 115 13.92 6.04 1.58
N ILE A 116 14.92 5.34 1.07
CA ILE A 116 14.79 4.50 -0.11
C ILE A 116 15.03 3.06 0.30
N VAL A 117 14.00 2.23 0.16
CA VAL A 117 14.15 0.79 0.31
C VAL A 117 14.47 0.23 -1.06
N ALA A 118 15.64 -0.38 -1.19
CA ALA A 118 16.08 -0.92 -2.47
C ALA A 118 15.16 -2.05 -2.92
N PHE A 119 15.10 -2.26 -4.21
CA PHE A 119 14.38 -3.41 -4.74
C PHE A 119 15.01 -4.69 -4.21
N SER A 120 14.21 -5.77 -4.18
CA SER A 120 14.69 -7.07 -3.70
C SER A 120 15.95 -7.48 -4.45
N PRO A 121 17.00 -7.91 -3.73
CA PRO A 121 18.25 -8.26 -4.37
C PRO A 121 18.09 -9.55 -5.18
N TYR A 122 17.70 -9.38 -6.40
CA TYR A 122 17.54 -10.51 -7.30
C TYR A 122 18.85 -10.72 -8.01
N ILE A 123 19.38 -11.91 -7.88
CA ILE A 123 20.61 -12.21 -8.57
C ILE A 123 20.30 -12.38 -10.03
N ILE A 124 20.77 -11.45 -10.81
CA ILE A 124 20.67 -11.55 -12.25
C ILE A 124 21.87 -12.30 -12.73
N ASN A 125 21.59 -13.36 -13.41
CA ASN A 125 22.63 -14.20 -13.96
C ASN A 125 23.16 -13.59 -15.24
N HIS A 126 24.44 -13.40 -15.32
CA HIS A 126 25.08 -12.79 -16.48
C HIS A 126 25.81 -13.79 -17.32
#